data_8da835efddc27b53ffcfece7f0c459b3
#
_entry.id   8da835efddc27b53ffcfece7f0c459b3
#
_cell.length_a   1.000
_cell.length_b   1.000
_cell.length_c   1.000
_cell.angle_alpha   90.00
_cell.angle_beta   90.00
_cell.angle_gamma   90.00
#
_symmetry.space_group_name_H-M   'P 1'
#
loop_
_entity.id
_entity.type
_entity.pdbx_description
1 polymer ?
#
loop_
_entity_poly.entity_id
_entity_poly.type
_entity_poly.pdbx_seq_one_letter_code
_entity_poly.pdbx_strand_id
1 'polypeptide(L)'
;LELNLLFFSVYTVFSISWAATGSLMPLISNDLALNTQQATLITSMIVVAKIFGASFTAFLVYKFGLKKGYFLGCILMSSGIFLSFVDSYSGILIIRFLTGLGSACALVCLVPIAQQWFEKKLYIL
;
A
#
# COMPACT_ATOMS: atom_id res chain seq x y z
N LEU A 1 -7.69 12.83 17.93
CA LEU A 1 -6.94 13.71 17.02
C LEU A 1 -5.62 13.09 16.55
N GLU A 2 -4.86 12.53 17.49
CA GLU A 2 -3.55 11.90 17.18
C GLU A 2 -3.67 10.70 16.24
N LEU A 3 -4.70 9.87 16.42
CA LEU A 3 -4.92 8.69 15.56
C LEU A 3 -5.23 9.08 14.12
N ASN A 4 -6.06 10.11 13.92
CA ASN A 4 -6.38 10.62 12.60
C ASN A 4 -5.14 11.21 11.90
N LEU A 5 -4.31 11.89 12.66
CA LEU A 5 -3.06 12.46 12.17
C LEU A 5 -2.08 11.36 11.74
N LEU A 6 -2.01 10.29 12.51
CA LEU A 6 -1.18 9.13 12.19
C LEU A 6 -1.65 8.43 10.91
N PHE A 7 -2.95 8.20 10.77
CA PHE A 7 -3.52 7.61 9.55
C PHE A 7 -3.29 8.51 8.33
N PHE A 8 -3.50 9.81 8.49
CA PHE A 8 -3.24 10.78 7.43
C PHE A 8 -1.77 10.77 7.01
N SER A 9 -0.85 10.74 7.96
CA SER A 9 0.58 10.70 7.70
C SER A 9 0.99 9.45 6.92
N VAL A 10 0.53 8.27 7.34
CA VAL A 10 0.83 6.99 6.66
C VAL A 10 0.31 7.02 5.23
N TYR A 11 -0.92 7.49 5.03
CA TYR A 11 -1.50 7.55 3.69
C TYR A 11 -0.82 8.60 2.81
N THR A 12 -0.41 9.72 3.37
CA THR A 12 0.33 10.77 2.65
C THR A 12 1.69 10.25 2.18
N VAL A 13 2.43 9.58 3.05
CA VAL A 13 3.73 8.97 2.68
C VAL A 13 3.54 7.94 1.56
N PHE A 14 2.51 7.11 1.63
CA PHE A 14 2.19 6.17 0.57
C PHE A 14 1.87 6.89 -0.76
N SER A 15 1.05 7.93 -0.72
CA SER A 15 0.66 8.69 -1.92
C SER A 15 1.85 9.39 -2.58
N ILE A 16 2.74 9.96 -1.76
CA ILE A 16 3.99 10.57 -2.25
C ILE A 16 4.88 9.52 -2.92
N SER A 17 5.05 8.38 -2.28
CA SER A 17 5.84 7.27 -2.82
C SER A 17 5.28 6.75 -4.14
N TRP A 18 3.95 6.65 -4.25
CA TRP A 18 3.28 6.24 -5.47
C TRP A 18 3.43 7.26 -6.60
N ALA A 19 3.22 8.54 -6.30
CA ALA A 19 3.37 9.64 -7.26
C ALA A 19 4.83 9.77 -7.73
N ALA A 20 5.80 9.67 -6.82
CA ALA A 20 7.22 9.70 -7.13
C ALA A 20 7.62 8.58 -8.12
N THR A 21 7.07 7.39 -7.96
CA THR A 21 7.34 6.29 -8.88
C THR A 21 6.79 6.56 -10.26
N GLY A 22 5.61 7.12 -10.38
CA GLY A 22 5.04 7.51 -11.68
C GLY A 22 5.92 8.54 -12.40
N SER A 23 6.42 9.53 -11.65
CA SER A 23 7.29 10.59 -12.18
C SER A 23 8.69 10.08 -12.57
N LEU A 24 9.21 9.08 -11.83
CA LEU A 24 10.54 8.49 -12.07
C LEU A 24 10.53 7.33 -13.09
N MET A 25 9.35 6.93 -13.54
CA MET A 25 9.21 5.78 -14.46
C MET A 25 10.05 5.93 -15.76
N PRO A 26 10.12 7.10 -16.43
CA PRO A 26 10.99 7.28 -17.58
C PRO A 26 12.46 7.01 -17.29
N LEU A 27 12.95 7.46 -16.13
CA LEU A 27 14.32 7.22 -15.69
C LEU A 27 14.60 5.74 -15.41
N ILE A 28 13.66 5.08 -14.71
CA ILE A 28 13.74 3.65 -14.40
C ILE A 28 13.73 2.83 -15.72
N SER A 29 12.89 3.19 -16.67
CA SER A 29 12.84 2.53 -17.97
C SER A 29 14.14 2.68 -18.75
N ASN A 30 14.79 3.84 -18.70
CA ASN A 30 16.07 4.07 -19.35
C ASN A 30 17.22 3.30 -18.69
N ASP A 31 17.27 3.28 -17.36
CA ASP A 31 18.34 2.61 -16.60
C ASP A 31 18.29 1.09 -16.77
N LEU A 32 17.10 0.51 -16.81
CA LEU A 32 16.89 -0.94 -16.94
C LEU A 32 16.64 -1.38 -18.39
N ALA A 33 16.66 -0.46 -19.36
CA ALA A 33 16.35 -0.71 -20.77
C ALA A 33 15.02 -1.47 -20.97
N LEU A 34 13.98 -1.04 -20.24
CA LEU A 34 12.66 -1.65 -20.27
C LEU A 34 11.86 -1.18 -21.48
N ASN A 35 11.10 -2.11 -22.08
CA ASN A 35 10.10 -1.80 -23.08
C ASN A 35 8.89 -1.08 -22.44
N THR A 36 8.11 -0.35 -23.25
CA THR A 36 6.89 0.34 -22.78
C THR A 36 5.92 -0.61 -22.09
N GLN A 37 5.79 -1.85 -22.59
CA GLN A 37 4.94 -2.88 -21.96
C GLN A 37 5.42 -3.26 -20.56
N GLN A 38 6.73 -3.41 -20.36
CA GLN A 38 7.33 -3.74 -19.07
C GLN A 38 7.14 -2.61 -18.05
N ALA A 39 7.34 -1.37 -18.47
CA ALA A 39 7.09 -0.19 -17.64
C ALA A 39 5.62 -0.08 -17.22
N THR A 40 4.70 -0.35 -18.14
CA THR A 40 3.25 -0.39 -17.86
C THR A 40 2.90 -1.50 -16.87
N LEU A 41 3.52 -2.68 -16.99
CA LEU A 41 3.32 -3.78 -16.06
C LEU A 41 3.73 -3.43 -14.63
N ILE A 42 4.83 -2.73 -14.45
CA ILE A 42 5.28 -2.26 -13.12
C ILE A 42 4.22 -1.38 -12.46
N THR A 43 3.64 -0.46 -13.21
CA THR A 43 2.60 0.44 -12.71
C THR A 43 1.28 -0.30 -12.48
N SER A 44 0.89 -1.19 -13.38
CA SER A 44 -0.35 -1.96 -13.30
C SER A 44 -0.34 -3.00 -12.18
N MET A 45 0.84 -3.49 -11.79
CA MET A 45 0.98 -4.52 -10.75
C MET A 45 0.41 -4.07 -9.39
N ILE A 46 0.52 -2.79 -9.06
CA ILE A 46 -0.11 -2.23 -7.84
C ILE A 46 -1.64 -2.34 -7.91
N VAL A 47 -2.22 -2.07 -9.08
CA VAL A 47 -3.68 -2.13 -9.26
C VAL A 47 -4.18 -3.57 -9.14
N VAL A 48 -3.50 -4.50 -9.79
CA VAL A 48 -3.78 -5.94 -9.68
C VAL A 48 -3.67 -6.41 -8.23
N ALA A 49 -2.61 -6.01 -7.56
CA ALA A 49 -2.40 -6.32 -6.14
C ALA A 49 -3.51 -5.78 -5.24
N LYS A 50 -4.07 -4.61 -5.54
CA LYS A 50 -5.20 -4.04 -4.79
C LYS A 50 -6.47 -4.87 -4.95
N ILE A 51 -6.74 -5.41 -6.13
CA ILE A 51 -7.90 -6.27 -6.38
C ILE A 51 -7.81 -7.54 -5.52
N PHE A 52 -6.68 -8.23 -5.56
CA PHE A 52 -6.45 -9.40 -4.71
C PHE A 52 -6.32 -9.03 -3.23
N GLY A 53 -5.77 -7.85 -2.95
CA GLY A 53 -5.56 -7.33 -1.61
C GLY A 53 -6.86 -7.14 -0.82
N ALA A 54 -7.94 -6.76 -1.47
CA ALA A 54 -9.25 -6.62 -0.82
C ALA A 54 -9.72 -7.95 -0.24
N SER A 55 -9.67 -9.03 -1.03
CA SER A 55 -10.05 -10.39 -0.58
C SER A 55 -9.07 -10.92 0.48
N PHE A 56 -7.78 -10.68 0.30
CA PHE A 56 -6.75 -11.04 1.25
C PHE A 56 -6.92 -10.33 2.59
N THR A 57 -7.27 -9.06 2.56
CA THR A 57 -7.54 -8.27 3.76
C THR A 57 -8.74 -8.79 4.54
N ALA A 58 -9.83 -9.13 3.84
CA ALA A 58 -11.00 -9.72 4.48
C ALA A 58 -10.64 -10.99 5.23
N PHE A 59 -9.82 -11.86 4.65
CA PHE A 59 -9.30 -13.07 5.29
C PHE A 59 -8.43 -12.75 6.51
N LEU A 60 -7.51 -11.78 6.39
CA LEU A 60 -6.63 -11.37 7.49
C LEU A 60 -7.42 -10.79 8.68
N VAL A 61 -8.40 -9.94 8.39
CA VAL A 61 -9.25 -9.31 9.42
C VAL A 61 -10.10 -10.36 10.12
N TYR A 62 -10.64 -11.32 9.38
CA TYR A 62 -11.38 -12.43 9.96
C TYR A 62 -10.54 -13.28 10.91
N LYS A 63 -9.30 -13.58 10.53
CA LYS A 63 -8.41 -14.47 11.29
C LYS A 63 -7.69 -13.79 12.45
N PHE A 64 -7.18 -12.59 12.25
CA PHE A 64 -6.29 -11.90 13.19
C PHE A 64 -6.89 -10.66 13.85
N GLY A 65 -8.02 -10.18 13.35
CA GLY A 65 -8.66 -8.95 13.81
C GLY A 65 -8.16 -7.70 13.08
N LEU A 66 -8.89 -6.61 13.26
CA LEU A 66 -8.73 -5.37 12.50
C LEU A 66 -7.38 -4.67 12.77
N LYS A 67 -6.96 -4.61 14.04
CA LYS A 67 -5.71 -3.93 14.42
C LYS A 67 -4.48 -4.63 13.85
N LYS A 68 -4.45 -5.97 13.96
CA LYS A 68 -3.33 -6.75 13.42
C LYS A 68 -3.32 -6.74 11.90
N GLY A 69 -4.49 -6.77 11.26
CA GLY A 69 -4.61 -6.64 9.80
C GLY A 69 -4.04 -5.30 9.30
N TYR A 70 -4.37 -4.21 9.96
CA TYR A 70 -3.82 -2.89 9.64
C TYR A 70 -2.29 -2.83 9.82
N PHE A 71 -1.79 -3.37 10.92
CA PHE A 71 -0.36 -3.41 11.21
C PHE A 71 0.43 -4.22 10.16
N LEU A 72 -0.10 -5.38 9.76
CA LEU A 72 0.47 -6.17 8.66
C LEU A 72 0.46 -5.40 7.34
N GLY A 73 -0.62 -4.68 7.05
CA GLY A 73 -0.71 -3.79 5.89
C GLY A 73 0.40 -2.74 5.88
N CYS A 74 0.67 -2.10 7.00
CA CYS A 74 1.74 -1.12 7.13
C CYS A 74 3.13 -1.73 6.92
N ILE A 75 3.38 -2.94 7.43
CA ILE A 75 4.65 -3.66 7.21
C ILE A 75 4.83 -3.97 5.72
N LEU A 76 3.78 -4.47 5.06
CA LEU A 76 3.82 -4.74 3.62
C LEU A 76 4.05 -3.48 2.79
N MET A 77 3.43 -2.35 3.17
CA MET A 77 3.70 -1.06 2.51
C MET A 77 5.16 -0.62 2.67
N SER A 78 5.73 -0.84 3.84
CA SER A 78 7.13 -0.50 4.13
C SER A 78 8.12 -1.27 3.27
N SER A 79 7.73 -2.41 2.69
CA SER A 79 8.56 -3.16 1.74
C SER A 79 8.96 -2.33 0.52
N GLY A 80 8.21 -1.27 0.20
CA GLY A 80 8.56 -0.33 -0.86
C GLY A 80 9.92 0.36 -0.69
N ILE A 81 10.43 0.44 0.54
CA ILE A 81 11.77 0.97 0.82
C ILE A 81 12.87 0.15 0.14
N PHE A 82 12.67 -1.16 0.05
CA PHE A 82 13.62 -2.07 -0.60
C PHE A 82 13.71 -1.88 -2.12
N LEU A 83 12.79 -1.12 -2.71
CA LEU A 83 12.82 -0.82 -4.14
C LEU A 83 14.12 -0.14 -4.56
N SER A 84 14.71 0.68 -3.67
CA SER A 84 15.97 1.38 -3.92
C SER A 84 17.20 0.46 -3.98
N PHE A 85 17.07 -0.76 -3.47
CA PHE A 85 18.16 -1.73 -3.40
C PHE A 85 18.07 -2.84 -4.46
N VAL A 86 17.01 -2.83 -5.26
CA VAL A 86 16.74 -3.89 -6.22
C VAL A 86 16.96 -3.38 -7.64
N ASP A 87 17.92 -3.97 -8.32
CA ASP A 87 18.26 -3.67 -9.71
C ASP A 87 17.60 -4.65 -10.71
N SER A 88 16.88 -5.64 -10.21
CA SER A 88 16.23 -6.67 -11.02
C SER A 88 14.77 -6.32 -11.33
N TYR A 89 14.35 -6.48 -12.58
CA TYR A 89 12.96 -6.28 -13.00
C TYR A 89 11.96 -7.15 -12.22
N SER A 90 12.27 -8.43 -12.03
CA SER A 90 11.44 -9.35 -11.24
C SER A 90 11.32 -8.92 -9.78
N GLY A 91 12.41 -8.44 -9.18
CA GLY A 91 12.42 -7.91 -7.82
C GLY A 91 11.52 -6.68 -7.67
N ILE A 92 11.56 -5.77 -8.63
CA ILE A 92 10.71 -4.57 -8.66
C ILE A 92 9.23 -4.97 -8.72
N LEU A 93 8.86 -5.93 -9.57
CA LEU A 93 7.49 -6.43 -9.69
C LEU A 93 6.98 -7.02 -8.37
N ILE A 94 7.78 -7.84 -7.71
CA ILE A 94 7.43 -8.47 -6.43
C ILE A 94 7.22 -7.41 -5.35
N ILE A 95 8.12 -6.46 -5.22
CA ILE A 95 8.01 -5.38 -4.23
C ILE A 95 6.80 -4.51 -4.51
N ARG A 96 6.51 -4.22 -5.77
CA ARG A 96 5.32 -3.48 -6.19
C ARG A 96 4.03 -4.22 -5.84
N PHE A 97 4.01 -5.51 -6.04
CA PHE A 97 2.87 -6.35 -5.66
C PHE A 97 2.64 -6.33 -4.14
N LEU A 98 3.70 -6.52 -3.35
CA LEU A 98 3.63 -6.47 -1.89
C LEU A 98 3.17 -5.11 -1.37
N THR A 99 3.70 -4.03 -1.92
CA THR A 99 3.29 -2.66 -1.58
C THR A 99 1.82 -2.41 -1.92
N GLY A 100 1.36 -2.91 -3.07
CA GLY A 100 -0.04 -2.86 -3.48
C GLY A 100 -0.97 -3.61 -2.53
N LEU A 101 -0.61 -4.82 -2.13
CA LEU A 101 -1.33 -5.61 -1.12
C LEU A 101 -1.41 -4.86 0.22
N GLY A 102 -0.28 -4.32 0.69
CA GLY A 102 -0.21 -3.55 1.93
C GLY A 102 -1.12 -2.31 1.90
N SER A 103 -1.13 -1.58 0.77
CA SER A 103 -2.00 -0.41 0.61
C SER A 103 -3.49 -0.77 0.64
N ALA A 104 -3.87 -1.89 0.04
CA ALA A 104 -5.25 -2.39 0.09
C ALA A 104 -5.65 -2.76 1.52
N CYS A 105 -4.77 -3.46 2.26
CA CYS A 105 -5.00 -3.79 3.66
C CYS A 105 -5.18 -2.54 4.53
N ALA A 106 -4.34 -1.54 4.34
CA ALA A 106 -4.42 -0.30 5.09
C ALA A 106 -5.72 0.45 4.80
N LEU A 107 -6.12 0.57 3.53
CA LEU A 107 -7.35 1.26 3.14
C LEU A 107 -8.62 0.56 3.65
N VAL A 108 -8.70 -0.75 3.48
CA VAL A 108 -9.88 -1.53 3.89
C VAL A 108 -10.04 -1.51 5.41
N CYS A 109 -8.94 -1.56 6.16
CA CYS A 109 -8.98 -1.50 7.62
C CYS A 109 -9.23 -0.09 8.17
N LEU A 110 -8.88 0.95 7.42
CA LEU A 110 -9.01 2.34 7.86
C LEU A 110 -10.46 2.74 8.14
N VAL A 111 -11.39 2.38 7.24
CA VAL A 111 -12.79 2.76 7.34
C VAL A 111 -13.46 2.22 8.60
N PRO A 112 -13.39 0.91 8.91
CA PRO A 112 -13.96 0.38 10.15
C PRO A 112 -13.31 0.94 11.43
N ILE A 113 -12.00 1.18 11.40
CA ILE A 113 -11.29 1.78 12.54
C ILE A 113 -11.79 3.20 12.78
N ALA A 114 -11.93 3.99 11.73
CA ALA A 114 -12.44 5.35 11.82
C ALA A 114 -13.90 5.37 12.34
N GLN A 115 -14.76 4.48 11.85
CA GLN A 115 -16.15 4.35 12.30
C GLN A 115 -16.23 4.02 13.78
N GLN A 116 -15.48 3.05 14.27
CA GLN A 116 -15.45 2.69 15.69
C GLN A 116 -14.99 3.85 16.58
N TRP A 117 -14.09 4.67 16.08
CA TRP A 117 -13.59 5.84 16.79
C TRP A 117 -14.62 6.96 16.87
N PHE A 118 -15.32 7.23 15.77
CA PHE A 118 -16.35 8.25 15.71
C PHE A 118 -17.58 7.86 16.53
N GLU A 119 -18.01 6.61 16.49
CA GLU A 119 -19.10 6.09 17.31
C GLU A 119 -18.81 6.27 18.81
N LYS A 120 -17.62 5.90 19.27
CA LYS A 120 -17.23 6.11 20.68
C LYS A 120 -17.27 7.58 21.09
N LYS A 121 -16.91 8.49 20.18
CA LYS A 121 -16.91 9.93 20.48
C LYS A 121 -18.33 10.51 20.53
N LEU A 122 -19.26 9.95 19.77
CA LEU A 122 -20.68 10.34 19.79
C LEU A 122 -21.40 9.92 21.08
N TYR A 123 -21.02 8.79 21.67
CA TYR A 123 -21.58 8.32 22.95
C TYR A 123 -21.06 9.09 24.17
N ILE A 124 -19.98 9.86 24.03
CA ILE A 124 -19.40 10.68 25.11
C ILE A 124 -19.94 12.13 25.08
N LEU A 125 -20.56 12.55 24.00
CA LEU A 125 -21.23 13.85 23.86
C LEU A 125 -22.73 13.74 24.17
#